data_88ec31f71d4ed29905ca82079c788b81
#
_entry.id   88ec31f71d4ed29905ca82079c788b81
#
_cell.length_a   1.000
_cell.length_b   1.000
_cell.length_c   1.000
_cell.angle_alpha   90.00
_cell.angle_beta   90.00
_cell.angle_gamma   90.00
#
_symmetry.space_group_name_H-M   'P 1'
#
loop_
_entity.id
_entity.type
_entity.pdbx_description
1 polymer ?
#
loop_
_entity_poly.entity_id
_entity_poly.type
_entity_poly.pdbx_seq_one_letter_code
_entity_poly.pdbx_strand_id
1 'polypeptide(L)'
;MEIREIPDLVSGLEKNFAELTNWIENQPNEKFEVSIRPEKWSTGQHLAHLIKSTKPVNLVLRMPKFVLKWRFGINNREEKSYEALVEKYKQKLAEGGTASSPYRPTFISAAQKYTLITEFNDELKKIKTALPRWKDKDLSRYIVPHPLLGKITVRELIFFTIHHTRHHLETIQKDYS
;
A
#
# COMPACT_ATOMS: atom_id res chain seq x y z
N MET A 1 0.09 -19.32 4.22
CA MET A 1 1.43 -18.91 4.73
C MET A 1 1.19 -17.75 5.69
N GLU A 2 1.49 -17.94 6.96
CA GLU A 2 1.29 -16.90 7.98
C GLU A 2 2.34 -15.80 7.77
N ILE A 3 1.92 -14.65 7.27
CA ILE A 3 2.79 -13.48 7.08
C ILE A 3 2.97 -12.82 8.44
N ARG A 4 4.06 -13.07 9.12
CA ARG A 4 4.26 -12.58 10.48
C ARG A 4 5.61 -11.93 10.72
N GLU A 5 6.68 -12.56 10.27
CA GLU A 5 8.04 -12.09 10.50
C GLU A 5 8.50 -11.12 9.41
N ILE A 6 9.54 -10.34 9.70
CA ILE A 6 10.06 -9.33 8.75
C ILE A 6 10.43 -9.92 7.39
N PRO A 7 11.06 -11.10 7.26
CA PRO A 7 11.31 -11.71 5.96
C PRO A 7 10.04 -11.99 5.14
N ASP A 8 8.96 -12.45 5.81
CA ASP A 8 7.68 -12.72 5.14
C ASP A 8 7.02 -11.43 4.65
N LEU A 9 7.11 -10.36 5.47
CA LEU A 9 6.61 -9.03 5.09
C LEU A 9 7.34 -8.50 3.85
N VAL A 10 8.67 -8.63 3.81
CA VAL A 10 9.49 -8.22 2.66
C VAL A 10 9.10 -9.04 1.42
N SER A 11 9.02 -10.36 1.55
CA SER A 11 8.65 -11.25 0.45
C SER A 11 7.25 -10.95 -0.10
N GLY A 12 6.27 -10.71 0.79
CA GLY A 12 4.90 -10.33 0.40
C GLY A 12 4.84 -9.00 -0.37
N LEU A 13 5.61 -8.00 0.07
CA LEU A 13 5.75 -6.73 -0.64
C LEU A 13 6.39 -6.93 -2.02
N GLU A 14 7.53 -7.62 -2.09
CA GLU A 14 8.24 -7.87 -3.34
C GLU A 14 7.35 -8.56 -4.37
N LYS A 15 6.67 -9.62 -3.95
CA LYS A 15 5.76 -10.37 -4.81
C LYS A 15 4.69 -9.48 -5.41
N ASN A 16 3.94 -8.76 -4.57
CA ASN A 16 2.79 -7.98 -5.05
C ASN A 16 3.21 -6.76 -5.87
N PHE A 17 4.33 -6.11 -5.53
CA PHE A 17 4.87 -5.00 -6.33
C PHE A 17 5.34 -5.49 -7.71
N ALA A 18 6.06 -6.61 -7.76
CA ALA A 18 6.53 -7.20 -9.00
C ALA A 18 5.36 -7.66 -9.90
N GLU A 19 4.35 -8.32 -9.34
CA GLU A 19 3.17 -8.75 -10.09
C GLU A 19 2.42 -7.56 -10.70
N LEU A 20 2.25 -6.47 -9.93
CA LEU A 20 1.58 -5.26 -10.43
C LEU A 20 2.40 -4.58 -11.54
N THR A 21 3.69 -4.35 -11.31
CA THR A 21 4.54 -3.67 -12.32
C THR A 21 4.68 -4.48 -13.58
N ASN A 22 4.89 -5.79 -13.47
CA ASN A 22 4.95 -6.69 -14.63
C ASN A 22 3.63 -6.69 -15.43
N TRP A 23 2.48 -6.71 -14.73
CA TRP A 23 1.20 -6.61 -15.42
C TRP A 23 1.07 -5.29 -16.17
N ILE A 24 1.39 -4.15 -15.53
CA ILE A 24 1.31 -2.81 -16.14
C ILE A 24 2.25 -2.69 -17.35
N GLU A 25 3.49 -3.16 -17.25
CA GLU A 25 4.48 -3.10 -18.32
C GLU A 25 3.99 -3.80 -19.59
N ASN A 26 3.29 -4.93 -19.44
CA ASN A 26 2.76 -5.74 -20.54
C ASN A 26 1.42 -5.22 -21.09
N GLN A 27 0.84 -4.13 -20.57
CA GLN A 27 -0.38 -3.55 -21.11
C GLN A 27 -0.09 -2.45 -22.15
N PRO A 28 -0.97 -2.29 -23.16
CA PRO A 28 -0.92 -1.15 -24.08
C PRO A 28 -0.99 0.20 -23.34
N ASN A 29 -0.38 1.22 -23.93
CA ASN A 29 -0.36 2.56 -23.34
C ASN A 29 -1.76 3.17 -23.17
N GLU A 30 -2.69 2.82 -24.07
CA GLU A 30 -4.08 3.28 -23.99
C GLU A 30 -4.76 2.84 -22.70
N LYS A 31 -4.54 1.59 -22.26
CA LYS A 31 -5.06 1.07 -20.98
C LYS A 31 -4.43 1.76 -19.76
N PHE A 32 -3.24 2.33 -19.91
CA PHE A 32 -2.60 3.06 -18.83
C PHE A 32 -3.22 4.43 -18.60
N GLU A 33 -3.56 5.14 -19.68
CA GLU A 33 -4.07 6.51 -19.64
C GLU A 33 -5.59 6.58 -19.53
N VAL A 34 -6.29 5.74 -20.30
CA VAL A 34 -7.75 5.82 -20.44
C VAL A 34 -8.44 4.91 -19.43
N SER A 35 -9.39 5.46 -18.70
CA SER A 35 -10.29 4.69 -17.84
C SER A 35 -11.35 3.98 -18.68
N ILE A 36 -11.72 2.76 -18.30
CA ILE A 36 -12.79 1.99 -18.95
C ILE A 36 -14.16 2.67 -18.83
N ARG A 37 -14.38 3.37 -17.71
CA ARG A 37 -15.62 4.10 -17.41
C ARG A 37 -15.29 5.42 -16.71
N PRO A 38 -16.12 6.46 -16.88
CA PRO A 38 -15.85 7.78 -16.30
C PRO A 38 -15.66 7.79 -14.79
N GLU A 39 -16.35 6.88 -14.08
CA GLU A 39 -16.28 6.75 -12.61
C GLU A 39 -15.13 5.86 -12.10
N LYS A 40 -14.41 5.22 -13.01
CA LYS A 40 -13.28 4.31 -12.67
C LYS A 40 -11.94 5.00 -12.88
N TRP A 41 -10.97 4.58 -12.15
CA TRP A 41 -9.58 5.00 -12.37
C TRP A 41 -8.93 4.26 -13.52
N SER A 42 -8.10 4.95 -14.29
CA SER A 42 -7.19 4.31 -15.24
C SER A 42 -6.08 3.54 -14.49
N THR A 43 -5.41 2.65 -15.19
CA THR A 43 -4.25 1.92 -14.63
C THR A 43 -3.18 2.87 -14.08
N GLY A 44 -2.88 3.97 -14.78
CA GLY A 44 -1.94 5.00 -14.33
C GLY A 44 -2.40 5.69 -13.05
N GLN A 45 -3.70 5.94 -12.91
CA GLN A 45 -4.26 6.51 -11.69
C GLN A 45 -4.17 5.54 -10.50
N HIS A 46 -4.41 4.25 -10.70
CA HIS A 46 -4.18 3.23 -9.67
C HIS A 46 -2.73 3.20 -9.21
N LEU A 47 -1.76 3.23 -10.15
CA LEU A 47 -0.34 3.25 -9.82
C LEU A 47 0.06 4.53 -9.06
N ALA A 48 -0.39 5.70 -9.50
CA ALA A 48 -0.13 6.98 -8.83
C ALA A 48 -0.72 7.01 -7.40
N HIS A 49 -1.91 6.42 -7.21
CA HIS A 49 -2.52 6.24 -5.89
C HIS A 49 -1.65 5.36 -4.97
N LEU A 50 -1.17 4.23 -5.47
CA LEU A 50 -0.30 3.32 -4.72
C LEU A 50 1.02 3.99 -4.32
N ILE A 51 1.62 4.78 -5.21
CA ILE A 51 2.81 5.57 -4.88
C ILE A 51 2.50 6.54 -3.73
N LYS A 52 1.40 7.30 -3.85
CA LYS A 52 0.99 8.27 -2.82
C LYS A 52 0.74 7.59 -1.46
N SER A 53 0.17 6.39 -1.45
CA SER A 53 -0.11 5.65 -0.21
C SER A 53 1.11 4.92 0.38
N THR A 54 2.13 4.62 -0.44
CA THR A 54 3.37 3.98 0.01
C THR A 54 4.37 4.98 0.62
N LYS A 55 4.38 6.24 0.16
CA LYS A 55 5.25 7.30 0.71
C LYS A 55 5.12 7.49 2.23
N PRO A 56 3.92 7.56 2.82
CA PRO A 56 3.76 7.61 4.28
C PRO A 56 4.32 6.39 5.02
N VAL A 57 4.26 5.20 4.42
CA VAL A 57 4.86 3.98 4.98
C VAL A 57 6.36 4.16 5.15
N ASN A 58 7.04 4.64 4.12
CA ASN A 58 8.46 4.95 4.14
C ASN A 58 8.81 6.03 5.18
N LEU A 59 7.96 7.06 5.33
CA LEU A 59 8.14 8.06 6.36
C LEU A 59 8.07 7.44 7.77
N VAL A 60 7.06 6.61 8.03
CA VAL A 60 6.88 5.91 9.32
C VAL A 60 8.08 5.01 9.63
N LEU A 61 8.53 4.20 8.67
CA LEU A 61 9.65 3.28 8.88
C LEU A 61 10.98 3.98 9.18
N ARG A 62 11.13 5.23 8.74
CA ARG A 62 12.34 6.05 8.96
C ARG A 62 12.22 6.99 10.15
N MET A 63 11.02 7.14 10.71
CA MET A 63 10.77 8.05 11.84
C MET A 63 11.39 7.51 13.13
N PRO A 64 12.07 8.34 13.94
CA PRO A 64 12.55 7.93 15.26
C PRO A 64 11.40 7.40 16.14
N LYS A 65 11.62 6.28 16.79
CA LYS A 65 10.58 5.59 17.58
C LYS A 65 10.00 6.44 18.71
N PHE A 66 10.82 7.34 19.31
CA PHE A 66 10.32 8.27 20.33
C PHE A 66 9.32 9.28 19.74
N VAL A 67 9.50 9.70 18.48
CA VAL A 67 8.56 10.59 17.77
C VAL A 67 7.25 9.86 17.50
N LEU A 68 7.30 8.60 17.04
CA LEU A 68 6.11 7.77 16.85
C LEU A 68 5.32 7.63 18.16
N LYS A 69 6.03 7.32 19.28
CA LYS A 69 5.42 7.21 20.60
C LYS A 69 4.76 8.52 21.03
N TRP A 70 5.47 9.63 20.91
CA TRP A 70 4.99 10.94 21.34
C TRP A 70 3.78 11.40 20.52
N ARG A 71 3.82 11.21 19.19
CA ARG A 71 2.81 11.74 18.28
C ARG A 71 1.56 10.86 18.18
N PHE A 72 1.71 9.55 18.22
CA PHE A 72 0.63 8.61 17.93
C PHE A 72 0.33 7.66 19.09
N GLY A 73 1.26 7.49 20.02
CA GLY A 73 1.15 6.58 21.16
C GLY A 73 1.74 5.20 20.89
N ILE A 74 1.37 4.25 21.73
CA ILE A 74 1.73 2.84 21.62
C ILE A 74 0.48 1.99 21.57
N ASN A 75 0.60 0.79 21.04
CA ASN A 75 -0.49 -0.18 20.94
C ASN A 75 -0.93 -0.63 22.35
N ASN A 76 -2.23 -0.60 22.59
CA ASN A 76 -2.88 -1.03 23.83
C ASN A 76 -3.97 -2.09 23.60
N ARG A 77 -3.95 -2.73 22.43
CA ARG A 77 -4.86 -3.80 22.03
C ARG A 77 -4.11 -4.97 21.41
N GLU A 78 -4.77 -6.09 21.26
CA GLU A 78 -4.24 -7.19 20.47
C GLU A 78 -4.05 -6.76 18.99
N GLU A 79 -2.91 -7.14 18.41
CA GLU A 79 -2.60 -6.91 17.00
C GLU A 79 -3.43 -7.85 16.13
N LYS A 80 -3.98 -7.34 15.05
CA LYS A 80 -4.72 -8.15 14.09
C LYS A 80 -3.80 -9.02 13.26
N SER A 81 -4.26 -10.23 12.94
CA SER A 81 -3.63 -11.02 11.88
C SER A 81 -3.79 -10.33 10.53
N TYR A 82 -3.03 -10.80 9.54
CA TYR A 82 -3.15 -10.32 8.16
C TYR A 82 -4.59 -10.47 7.65
N GLU A 83 -5.18 -11.64 7.84
CA GLU A 83 -6.55 -11.96 7.40
C GLU A 83 -7.59 -11.06 8.08
N ALA A 84 -7.48 -10.89 9.40
CA ALA A 84 -8.40 -10.03 10.15
C ALA A 84 -8.30 -8.55 9.74
N LEU A 85 -7.10 -8.09 9.37
CA LEU A 85 -6.91 -6.74 8.85
C LEU A 85 -7.52 -6.57 7.46
N VAL A 86 -7.30 -7.55 6.58
CA VAL A 86 -7.87 -7.60 5.22
C VAL A 86 -9.39 -7.59 5.28
N GLU A 87 -9.99 -8.42 6.13
CA GLU A 87 -11.44 -8.48 6.29
C GLU A 87 -12.01 -7.12 6.77
N LYS A 88 -11.38 -6.52 7.78
CA LYS A 88 -11.76 -5.18 8.23
C LYS A 88 -11.67 -4.15 7.11
N TYR A 89 -10.65 -4.22 6.26
CA TYR A 89 -10.50 -3.31 5.11
C TYR A 89 -11.61 -3.51 4.08
N LYS A 90 -11.92 -4.76 3.73
CA LYS A 90 -13.02 -5.08 2.81
C LYS A 90 -14.36 -4.59 3.34
N GLN A 91 -14.63 -4.78 4.64
CA GLN A 91 -15.82 -4.24 5.30
C GLN A 91 -15.89 -2.73 5.16
N LYS A 92 -14.78 -2.01 5.41
CA LYS A 92 -14.75 -0.54 5.26
C LYS A 92 -15.01 -0.07 3.83
N LEU A 93 -14.55 -0.81 2.82
CA LEU A 93 -14.89 -0.54 1.43
C LEU A 93 -16.38 -0.78 1.15
N ALA A 94 -16.96 -1.86 1.66
CA ALA A 94 -18.39 -2.17 1.52
C ALA A 94 -19.29 -1.12 2.19
N GLU A 95 -18.82 -0.51 3.29
CA GLU A 95 -19.47 0.63 3.96
C GLU A 95 -19.33 1.96 3.19
N GLY A 96 -18.75 1.96 1.99
CA GLY A 96 -18.58 3.15 1.15
C GLY A 96 -17.25 3.87 1.36
N GLY A 97 -16.28 3.24 2.01
CA GLY A 97 -14.93 3.79 2.17
C GLY A 97 -14.25 4.04 0.83
N THR A 98 -13.72 5.24 0.65
CA THR A 98 -13.00 5.65 -0.56
C THR A 98 -11.67 6.30 -0.21
N ALA A 99 -10.79 6.43 -1.22
CA ALA A 99 -9.55 7.17 -1.03
C ALA A 99 -9.82 8.61 -0.62
N SER A 100 -9.23 9.05 0.49
CA SER A 100 -9.30 10.44 0.94
C SER A 100 -8.54 11.36 -0.01
N SER A 101 -8.90 12.66 -0.01
CA SER A 101 -8.42 13.66 -0.97
C SER A 101 -6.89 13.63 -1.24
N PRO A 102 -5.98 13.53 -0.25
CA PRO A 102 -4.54 13.52 -0.50
C PRO A 102 -4.06 12.32 -1.35
N TYR A 103 -4.82 11.22 -1.33
CA TYR A 103 -4.48 9.98 -2.02
C TYR A 103 -5.19 9.83 -3.36
N ARG A 104 -6.14 10.69 -3.68
CA ARG A 104 -6.82 10.67 -4.99
C ARG A 104 -5.84 11.07 -6.08
N PRO A 105 -5.73 10.27 -7.16
CA PRO A 105 -4.90 10.63 -8.30
C PRO A 105 -5.61 11.69 -9.17
N THR A 106 -4.80 12.48 -9.87
CA THR A 106 -5.25 13.31 -10.99
C THR A 106 -5.15 12.51 -12.29
N PHE A 107 -5.42 13.12 -13.42
CA PHE A 107 -5.15 12.55 -14.74
C PHE A 107 -3.67 12.15 -14.86
N ILE A 108 -3.41 10.98 -15.44
CA ILE A 108 -2.07 10.43 -15.69
C ILE A 108 -1.96 10.07 -17.16
N SER A 109 -1.01 10.68 -17.87
CA SER A 109 -0.79 10.38 -19.28
C SER A 109 0.07 9.12 -19.48
N ALA A 110 -0.06 8.50 -20.65
CA ALA A 110 0.74 7.34 -21.04
C ALA A 110 2.25 7.61 -21.03
N ALA A 111 2.67 8.83 -21.30
CA ALA A 111 4.08 9.25 -21.25
C ALA A 111 4.71 9.08 -19.86
N GLN A 112 3.89 9.07 -18.79
CA GLN A 112 4.35 8.93 -17.40
C GLN A 112 4.53 7.46 -16.97
N LYS A 113 4.14 6.48 -17.80
CA LYS A 113 4.08 5.05 -17.44
C LYS A 113 5.39 4.55 -16.80
N TYR A 114 6.49 4.65 -17.50
CA TYR A 114 7.77 4.12 -17.03
C TYR A 114 8.36 4.93 -15.87
N THR A 115 8.11 6.23 -15.84
CA THR A 115 8.52 7.08 -14.70
C THR A 115 7.81 6.66 -13.42
N LEU A 116 6.49 6.42 -13.47
CA LEU A 116 5.72 5.99 -12.30
C LEU A 116 6.06 4.56 -11.88
N ILE A 117 6.31 3.65 -12.82
CA ILE A 117 6.80 2.29 -12.49
C ILE A 117 8.14 2.37 -11.73
N THR A 118 9.05 3.20 -12.22
CA THR A 118 10.35 3.41 -11.55
C THR A 118 10.16 4.00 -10.15
N GLU A 119 9.32 5.03 -10.01
CA GLU A 119 9.02 5.65 -8.71
C GLU A 119 8.39 4.64 -7.72
N PHE A 120 7.46 3.81 -8.19
CA PHE A 120 6.83 2.78 -7.36
C PHE A 120 7.85 1.74 -6.87
N ASN A 121 8.72 1.27 -7.75
CA ASN A 121 9.81 0.35 -7.40
C ASN A 121 10.83 0.99 -6.45
N ASP A 122 11.08 2.28 -6.56
CA ASP A 122 11.95 3.00 -5.63
C ASP A 122 11.32 3.14 -4.24
N GLU A 123 10.00 3.29 -4.13
CA GLU A 123 9.32 3.23 -2.84
C GLU A 123 9.47 1.84 -2.19
N LEU A 124 9.38 0.75 -2.95
CA LEU A 124 9.66 -0.60 -2.45
C LEU A 124 11.11 -0.75 -1.96
N LYS A 125 12.10 -0.28 -2.72
CA LYS A 125 13.52 -0.32 -2.31
C LYS A 125 13.75 0.38 -0.97
N LYS A 126 13.09 1.53 -0.75
CA LYS A 126 13.16 2.26 0.52
C LYS A 126 12.59 1.44 1.69
N ILE A 127 11.43 0.78 1.49
CA ILE A 127 10.84 -0.13 2.50
C ILE A 127 11.80 -1.28 2.81
N LYS A 128 12.31 -1.96 1.79
CA LYS A 128 13.26 -3.07 1.91
C LYS A 128 14.54 -2.71 2.67
N THR A 129 14.97 -1.47 2.56
CA THR A 129 16.13 -0.96 3.28
C THR A 129 15.80 -0.60 4.74
N ALA A 130 14.61 -0.10 5.01
CA ALA A 130 14.23 0.41 6.33
C ALA A 130 13.63 -0.69 7.23
N LEU A 131 12.77 -1.56 6.68
CA LEU A 131 12.03 -2.56 7.45
C LEU A 131 12.92 -3.57 8.21
N PRO A 132 14.02 -4.11 7.63
CA PRO A 132 14.91 -5.02 8.36
C PRO A 132 15.67 -4.39 9.57
N ARG A 133 15.63 -3.05 9.69
CA ARG A 133 16.20 -2.35 10.85
C ARG A 133 15.26 -2.31 12.06
N TRP A 134 14.02 -2.76 11.87
CA TRP A 134 13.03 -2.86 12.95
C TRP A 134 13.19 -4.20 13.68
N LYS A 135 12.80 -4.20 14.95
CA LYS A 135 12.61 -5.44 15.72
C LYS A 135 11.12 -5.82 15.61
N ASP A 136 10.84 -7.12 15.51
CA ASP A 136 9.44 -7.59 15.41
C ASP A 136 8.53 -7.03 16.50
N LYS A 137 9.00 -7.03 17.76
CA LYS A 137 8.25 -6.44 18.89
C LYS A 137 7.93 -4.95 18.72
N ASP A 138 8.76 -4.20 18.00
CA ASP A 138 8.53 -2.77 17.79
C ASP A 138 7.50 -2.53 16.68
N LEU A 139 7.41 -3.41 15.67
CA LEU A 139 6.38 -3.35 14.64
C LEU A 139 4.98 -3.48 15.25
N SER A 140 4.80 -4.31 16.27
CA SER A 140 3.53 -4.51 16.99
C SER A 140 3.29 -3.43 18.05
N ARG A 141 4.34 -2.75 18.51
CA ARG A 141 4.27 -1.78 19.61
C ARG A 141 3.84 -0.40 19.15
N TYR A 142 4.39 0.12 18.06
CA TYR A 142 4.12 1.48 17.62
C TYR A 142 2.89 1.52 16.71
N ILE A 143 2.08 2.55 16.87
CA ILE A 143 0.85 2.75 16.11
C ILE A 143 0.91 4.03 15.28
N VAL A 144 0.13 4.04 14.18
CA VAL A 144 -0.02 5.19 13.30
C VAL A 144 -1.48 5.32 12.86
N PRO A 145 -1.95 6.53 12.53
CA PRO A 145 -3.30 6.71 11.99
C PRO A 145 -3.37 6.22 10.53
N HIS A 146 -4.48 5.57 10.20
CA HIS A 146 -4.83 5.18 8.85
C HIS A 146 -6.24 5.68 8.50
N PRO A 147 -6.47 6.28 7.32
CA PRO A 147 -7.75 6.94 6.99
C PRO A 147 -9.00 6.05 7.14
N LEU A 148 -8.92 4.78 6.75
CA LEU A 148 -10.06 3.85 6.81
C LEU A 148 -10.02 2.92 8.02
N LEU A 149 -8.83 2.54 8.51
CA LEU A 149 -8.68 1.52 9.52
C LEU A 149 -8.56 2.07 10.94
N GLY A 150 -8.44 3.40 11.08
CA GLY A 150 -8.18 4.05 12.36
C GLY A 150 -6.72 3.89 12.80
N LYS A 151 -6.45 3.78 14.09
CA LYS A 151 -5.08 3.52 14.58
C LYS A 151 -4.70 2.05 14.35
N ILE A 152 -3.61 1.82 13.64
CA ILE A 152 -3.06 0.49 13.33
C ILE A 152 -1.60 0.42 13.74
N THR A 153 -1.10 -0.78 14.03
CA THR A 153 0.33 -0.99 14.31
C THR A 153 1.17 -0.82 13.04
N VAL A 154 2.47 -0.62 13.20
CA VAL A 154 3.36 -0.53 12.04
C VAL A 154 3.36 -1.85 11.25
N ARG A 155 3.25 -3.02 11.92
CA ARG A 155 3.08 -4.31 11.24
C ARG A 155 1.78 -4.35 10.44
N GLU A 156 0.66 -3.95 11.06
CA GLU A 156 -0.64 -3.85 10.38
C GLU A 156 -0.58 -2.88 9.18
N LEU A 157 0.21 -1.81 9.25
CA LEU A 157 0.43 -0.91 8.11
C LEU A 157 1.15 -1.62 6.95
N ILE A 158 2.14 -2.48 7.24
CA ILE A 158 2.79 -3.30 6.21
C ILE A 158 1.82 -4.35 5.64
N PHE A 159 1.05 -5.03 6.47
CA PHE A 159 -0.02 -5.93 6.03
C PHE A 159 -0.99 -5.22 5.07
N PHE A 160 -1.43 -4.02 5.45
CA PHE A 160 -2.27 -3.20 4.59
C PHE A 160 -1.59 -2.92 3.25
N THR A 161 -0.31 -2.53 3.24
CA THR A 161 0.42 -2.20 2.01
C THR A 161 0.51 -3.39 1.06
N ILE A 162 0.79 -4.60 1.59
CA ILE A 162 0.81 -5.84 0.83
C ILE A 162 -0.55 -6.09 0.18
N HIS A 163 -1.62 -6.07 0.99
CA HIS A 163 -2.98 -6.32 0.50
C HIS A 163 -3.46 -5.22 -0.45
N HIS A 164 -3.17 -3.96 -0.18
CA HIS A 164 -3.60 -2.81 -0.95
C HIS A 164 -3.04 -2.85 -2.38
N THR A 165 -1.77 -3.22 -2.53
CA THR A 165 -1.16 -3.44 -3.85
C THR A 165 -1.88 -4.56 -4.60
N ARG A 166 -2.15 -5.68 -3.94
CA ARG A 166 -2.88 -6.82 -4.50
C ARG A 166 -4.31 -6.43 -4.91
N HIS A 167 -5.03 -5.74 -4.03
CA HIS A 167 -6.38 -5.24 -4.29
C HIS A 167 -6.45 -4.38 -5.56
N HIS A 168 -5.50 -3.46 -5.75
CA HIS A 168 -5.46 -2.64 -6.95
C HIS A 168 -5.11 -3.44 -8.20
N LEU A 169 -4.19 -4.41 -8.12
CA LEU A 169 -3.91 -5.31 -9.24
C LEU A 169 -5.16 -6.09 -9.67
N GLU A 170 -5.86 -6.70 -8.71
CA GLU A 170 -7.10 -7.45 -8.98
C GLU A 170 -8.20 -6.56 -9.58
N THR A 171 -8.30 -5.31 -9.10
CA THR A 171 -9.26 -4.34 -9.63
C THR A 171 -8.98 -4.02 -11.08
N ILE A 172 -7.74 -3.65 -11.41
CA ILE A 172 -7.38 -3.32 -12.81
C ILE A 172 -7.46 -4.54 -13.72
N GLN A 173 -7.07 -5.73 -13.26
CA GLN A 173 -7.23 -6.96 -14.03
C GLN A 173 -8.70 -7.23 -14.37
N LYS A 174 -9.58 -7.09 -13.40
CA LYS A 174 -11.03 -7.25 -13.60
C LYS A 174 -11.64 -6.18 -14.51
N ASP A 175 -11.15 -4.95 -14.41
CA ASP A 175 -11.68 -3.84 -15.21
C ASP A 175 -11.22 -3.93 -16.69
N TYR A 176 -10.08 -4.58 -16.99
CA TYR A 176 -9.52 -4.69 -18.35
C TYR A 176 -9.48 -6.12 -18.94
N SER A 177 -10.16 -7.10 -18.27
CA SER A 177 -10.34 -8.48 -18.78
C SER A 177 -11.51 -8.63 -19.79
#